data_a8b7d9c04fc004e4ea31530b309098bc
#
_entry.id   a8b7d9c04fc004e4ea31530b309098bc
#
_cell.length_a   1.000
_cell.length_b   1.000
_cell.length_c   1.000
_cell.angle_alpha   90.00
_cell.angle_beta   90.00
_cell.angle_gamma   90.00
#
_symmetry.space_group_name_H-M   'P 1'
#
loop_
_entity.id
_entity.type
_entity.pdbx_description
1 polymer ?
#
loop_
_entity_poly.entity_id
_entity_poly.type
_entity_poly.pdbx_seq_one_letter_code
_entity_poly.pdbx_strand_id
1 'polypeptide(L)'
;FDVSNLTALPKVGIIYNYANASDAPAKALIAEGYQGIVSAGVGNGNLYKTVFDTLATAAHNGVAVVRSSRVPTGSTTEDAEVDDAKFGFVASGTLNPQKARILLQLALTQTKDAKQIQQMFNQY
;
A
#
# COMPACT_ATOMS: atom_id res chain seq x y z
N PHE A 1 11.18 -14.57 4.73
CA PHE A 1 9.88 -14.84 5.38
C PHE A 1 9.58 -16.33 5.39
N ASP A 2 9.17 -16.84 6.53
CA ASP A 2 8.74 -18.23 6.65
C ASP A 2 7.21 -18.30 6.65
N VAL A 3 6.65 -18.87 5.59
CA VAL A 3 5.19 -19.01 5.42
C VAL A 3 4.77 -20.48 5.37
N SER A 4 5.64 -21.39 5.79
CA SER A 4 5.41 -22.83 5.67
C SER A 4 4.17 -23.32 6.41
N ASN A 5 3.76 -22.64 7.47
CA ASN A 5 2.61 -23.02 8.29
C ASN A 5 1.30 -22.32 7.88
N LEU A 6 1.31 -21.53 6.82
CA LEU A 6 0.14 -20.80 6.38
C LEU A 6 -0.61 -21.56 5.31
N THR A 7 -1.94 -21.56 5.40
CA THR A 7 -2.81 -22.14 4.37
C THR A 7 -3.15 -21.13 3.30
N ALA A 8 -3.05 -19.83 3.59
CA ALA A 8 -3.30 -18.75 2.65
C ALA A 8 -2.55 -17.50 3.09
N LEU A 9 -2.12 -16.69 2.13
CA LEU A 9 -1.54 -15.37 2.39
C LEU A 9 -2.64 -14.34 2.66
N PRO A 10 -2.34 -13.29 3.42
CA PRO A 10 -3.27 -12.16 3.58
C PRO A 10 -3.69 -11.59 2.23
N LYS A 11 -4.93 -11.15 2.13
CA LYS A 11 -5.45 -10.56 0.89
C LYS A 11 -4.93 -9.14 0.72
N VAL A 12 -4.24 -8.89 -0.38
CA VAL A 12 -3.73 -7.58 -0.76
C VAL A 12 -4.14 -7.29 -2.19
N GLY A 13 -4.77 -6.15 -2.41
CA GLY A 13 -5.19 -5.69 -3.73
C GLY A 13 -4.37 -4.51 -4.22
N ILE A 14 -4.42 -4.26 -5.52
CA ILE A 14 -3.79 -3.11 -6.15
C ILE A 14 -4.89 -2.23 -6.72
N ILE A 15 -4.81 -0.92 -6.46
CA ILE A 15 -5.65 0.07 -7.12
C ILE A 15 -4.75 1.03 -7.90
N TYR A 16 -5.25 1.55 -9.00
CA TYR A 16 -4.52 2.47 -9.86
C TYR A 16 -5.11 3.86 -9.75
N ASN A 17 -4.24 4.86 -9.55
CA ASN A 17 -4.63 6.25 -9.46
C ASN A 17 -4.38 6.96 -10.79
N TYR A 18 -5.26 7.87 -11.14
CA TYR A 18 -5.20 8.72 -12.31
C TYR A 18 -5.97 10.01 -12.01
N ALA A 19 -5.88 10.99 -12.88
CA ALA A 19 -6.62 12.24 -12.69
C ALA A 19 -8.12 11.95 -12.56
N ASN A 20 -8.74 12.48 -11.50
CA ASN A 20 -10.16 12.29 -11.20
C ASN A 20 -10.53 10.81 -10.91
N ALA A 21 -9.61 10.05 -10.31
CA ALA A 21 -9.86 8.66 -9.98
C ALA A 21 -10.98 8.52 -8.95
N SER A 22 -11.83 7.49 -9.14
CA SER A 22 -12.86 7.12 -8.17
C SER A 22 -12.26 6.31 -7.02
N ASP A 23 -12.82 6.42 -5.83
CA ASP A 23 -12.46 5.60 -4.69
C ASP A 23 -13.24 4.27 -4.64
N ALA A 24 -14.09 3.98 -5.62
CA ALA A 24 -14.89 2.75 -5.65
C ALA A 24 -14.03 1.47 -5.58
N PRO A 25 -12.91 1.34 -6.30
CA PRO A 25 -12.08 0.16 -6.15
C PRO A 25 -11.54 -0.03 -4.73
N ALA A 26 -11.09 1.05 -4.08
CA ALA A 26 -10.61 0.97 -2.70
C ALA A 26 -11.71 0.56 -1.75
N LYS A 27 -12.90 1.13 -1.89
CA LYS A 27 -14.05 0.78 -1.05
C LYS A 27 -14.45 -0.68 -1.24
N ALA A 28 -14.41 -1.19 -2.46
CA ALA A 28 -14.73 -2.60 -2.73
C ALA A 28 -13.77 -3.54 -2.02
N LEU A 29 -12.46 -3.27 -2.08
CA LEU A 29 -11.45 -4.09 -1.40
C LEU A 29 -11.65 -4.05 0.12
N ILE A 30 -11.90 -2.88 0.68
CA ILE A 30 -12.15 -2.72 2.11
C ILE A 30 -13.39 -3.51 2.54
N ALA A 31 -14.47 -3.43 1.76
CA ALA A 31 -15.71 -4.13 2.05
C ALA A 31 -15.54 -5.66 2.01
N GLU A 32 -14.65 -6.17 1.17
CA GLU A 32 -14.36 -7.61 1.08
C GLU A 32 -13.35 -8.09 2.12
N GLY A 33 -12.88 -7.22 3.01
CA GLY A 33 -12.00 -7.59 4.10
C GLY A 33 -10.53 -7.73 3.70
N TYR A 34 -10.09 -7.06 2.64
CA TYR A 34 -8.69 -7.05 2.28
C TYR A 34 -7.86 -6.42 3.39
N GLN A 35 -6.72 -7.03 3.71
CA GLN A 35 -5.85 -6.60 4.80
C GLN A 35 -4.83 -5.56 4.36
N GLY A 36 -4.59 -5.44 3.06
CA GLY A 36 -3.67 -4.46 2.51
C GLY A 36 -4.09 -3.99 1.14
N ILE A 37 -3.69 -2.77 0.81
CA ILE A 37 -3.94 -2.14 -0.47
C ILE A 37 -2.65 -1.48 -0.94
N VAL A 38 -2.23 -1.80 -2.17
CA VAL A 38 -1.16 -1.09 -2.85
C VAL A 38 -1.80 -0.05 -3.75
N SER A 39 -1.51 1.22 -3.51
CA SER A 39 -2.02 2.33 -4.31
C SER A 39 -0.96 2.72 -5.33
N ALA A 40 -1.20 2.40 -6.60
CA ALA A 40 -0.27 2.67 -7.69
C ALA A 40 -0.60 4.03 -8.31
N GLY A 41 0.25 5.02 -8.02
CA GLY A 41 0.14 6.36 -8.56
C GLY A 41 1.12 6.64 -9.68
N VAL A 42 1.14 7.88 -10.16
CA VAL A 42 2.16 8.37 -11.10
C VAL A 42 3.28 9.04 -10.32
N GLY A 43 4.49 9.07 -10.90
CA GLY A 43 5.65 9.70 -10.28
C GLY A 43 5.92 9.11 -8.89
N ASN A 44 5.91 9.92 -7.85
CA ASN A 44 6.20 9.49 -6.47
C ASN A 44 4.99 8.87 -5.76
N GLY A 45 4.11 8.19 -6.48
CA GLY A 45 2.96 7.51 -5.88
C GLY A 45 1.84 8.45 -5.47
N ASN A 46 1.66 9.55 -6.20
CA ASN A 46 0.67 10.58 -5.88
C ASN A 46 -0.75 10.02 -5.88
N LEU A 47 -1.57 10.53 -4.97
CA LEU A 47 -2.94 10.10 -4.76
C LEU A 47 -3.91 11.24 -5.12
N TYR A 48 -5.00 10.90 -5.77
CA TYR A 48 -6.11 11.83 -5.94
C TYR A 48 -6.82 12.00 -4.59
N LYS A 49 -7.31 13.21 -4.30
CA LYS A 49 -7.83 13.55 -2.96
C LYS A 49 -8.91 12.61 -2.45
N THR A 50 -9.87 12.25 -3.30
CA THR A 50 -10.97 11.35 -2.89
C THR A 50 -10.43 9.97 -2.51
N VAL A 51 -9.50 9.44 -3.30
CA VAL A 51 -8.85 8.15 -3.01
C VAL A 51 -7.99 8.28 -1.76
N PHE A 52 -7.26 9.39 -1.61
CA PHE A 52 -6.46 9.67 -0.43
C PHE A 52 -7.30 9.60 0.85
N ASP A 53 -8.44 10.28 0.87
CA ASP A 53 -9.29 10.32 2.06
C ASP A 53 -9.80 8.92 2.43
N THR A 54 -10.20 8.13 1.43
CA THR A 54 -10.65 6.76 1.65
C THR A 54 -9.53 5.88 2.19
N LEU A 55 -8.33 5.98 1.62
CA LEU A 55 -7.17 5.19 2.05
C LEU A 55 -6.67 5.62 3.44
N ALA A 56 -6.71 6.92 3.75
CA ALA A 56 -6.33 7.40 5.07
C ALA A 56 -7.26 6.84 6.14
N THR A 57 -8.55 6.81 5.87
CA THR A 57 -9.54 6.20 6.77
C THR A 57 -9.28 4.71 6.92
N ALA A 58 -9.01 4.01 5.83
CA ALA A 58 -8.71 2.58 5.87
C ALA A 58 -7.46 2.28 6.70
N ALA A 59 -6.41 3.07 6.53
CA ALA A 59 -5.17 2.91 7.30
C ALA A 59 -5.41 3.13 8.79
N HIS A 60 -6.22 4.13 9.14
CA HIS A 60 -6.61 4.36 10.53
C HIS A 60 -7.37 3.17 11.12
N ASN A 61 -8.12 2.46 10.30
CA ASN A 61 -8.91 1.29 10.72
C ASN A 61 -8.16 -0.05 10.60
N GLY A 62 -6.85 -0.03 10.36
CA GLY A 62 -6.02 -1.23 10.39
C GLY A 62 -5.70 -1.87 9.05
N VAL A 63 -6.11 -1.27 7.94
CA VAL A 63 -5.72 -1.74 6.61
C VAL A 63 -4.33 -1.19 6.29
N ALA A 64 -3.39 -2.05 5.89
CA ALA A 64 -2.06 -1.59 5.48
C ALA A 64 -2.13 -0.96 4.09
N VAL A 65 -1.65 0.28 3.97
CA VAL A 65 -1.68 1.02 2.71
C VAL A 65 -0.26 1.33 2.27
N VAL A 66 0.12 0.85 1.08
CA VAL A 66 1.44 1.09 0.49
C VAL A 66 1.27 1.98 -0.74
N ARG A 67 2.01 3.10 -0.76
CA ARG A 67 2.09 3.95 -1.94
C ARG A 67 3.17 3.42 -2.87
N SER A 68 2.84 3.21 -4.13
CA SER A 68 3.77 2.73 -5.14
C SER A 68 3.59 3.54 -6.42
N SER A 69 4.58 3.48 -7.31
CA SER A 69 4.49 4.15 -8.61
C SER A 69 4.15 3.14 -9.70
N ARG A 70 3.21 3.51 -10.59
CA ARG A 70 2.90 2.71 -11.78
C ARG A 70 3.84 3.02 -12.94
N VAL A 71 4.70 4.03 -12.81
CA VAL A 71 5.69 4.39 -13.82
C VAL A 71 6.85 3.40 -13.73
N PRO A 72 7.23 2.71 -14.82
CA PRO A 72 8.24 1.64 -14.75
C PRO A 72 9.59 2.06 -14.17
N THR A 73 9.97 3.32 -14.36
CA THR A 73 11.23 3.86 -13.83
C THR A 73 11.05 4.68 -12.55
N GLY A 74 9.81 4.75 -12.04
CA GLY A 74 9.52 5.54 -10.85
C GLY A 74 9.95 4.84 -9.58
N SER A 75 10.27 5.63 -8.56
CA SER A 75 10.45 5.14 -7.21
C SER A 75 9.60 5.97 -6.26
N THR A 76 9.25 5.39 -5.12
CA THR A 76 8.41 6.04 -4.12
C THR A 76 9.25 6.22 -2.85
N THR A 77 9.54 7.47 -2.52
CA THR A 77 10.30 7.82 -1.33
C THR A 77 9.36 8.10 -0.16
N GLU A 78 9.82 7.77 1.03
CA GLU A 78 9.07 7.97 2.26
C GLU A 78 8.83 9.47 2.50
N ASP A 79 7.58 9.83 2.83
CA ASP A 79 7.17 11.19 3.21
C ASP A 79 7.42 12.29 2.16
N ALA A 80 7.57 11.96 0.87
CA ALA A 80 7.96 12.95 -0.13
C ALA A 80 6.85 13.97 -0.45
N GLU A 81 5.64 13.52 -0.79
CA GLU A 81 4.51 14.41 -1.10
C GLU A 81 3.31 14.17 -0.17
N VAL A 82 3.35 13.08 0.56
CA VAL A 82 2.37 12.70 1.57
C VAL A 82 3.14 12.42 2.84
N ASP A 83 2.66 12.89 3.98
CA ASP A 83 3.23 12.54 5.27
C ASP A 83 2.81 11.10 5.62
N ASP A 84 3.58 10.14 5.14
CA ASP A 84 3.26 8.72 5.29
C ASP A 84 3.11 8.32 6.76
N ALA A 85 4.01 8.79 7.61
CA ALA A 85 3.98 8.44 9.02
C ALA A 85 2.70 8.96 9.70
N LYS A 86 2.26 10.16 9.34
CA LYS A 86 1.06 10.77 9.90
C LYS A 86 -0.21 9.99 9.54
N PHE A 87 -0.29 9.48 8.31
CA PHE A 87 -1.47 8.78 7.82
C PHE A 87 -1.37 7.26 7.93
N GLY A 88 -0.26 6.74 8.40
CA GLY A 88 -0.03 5.30 8.52
C GLY A 88 0.24 4.62 7.18
N PHE A 89 0.72 5.37 6.19
CA PHE A 89 1.07 4.84 4.88
C PHE A 89 2.52 4.34 4.86
N VAL A 90 2.80 3.47 3.88
CA VAL A 90 4.13 2.93 3.63
C VAL A 90 4.53 3.28 2.20
N ALA A 91 5.76 3.73 2.01
CA ALA A 91 6.33 3.98 0.68
C ALA A 91 7.03 2.72 0.17
N SER A 92 6.76 2.34 -1.08
CA SER A 92 7.30 1.10 -1.65
C SER A 92 8.77 1.19 -2.09
N GLY A 93 9.36 2.38 -2.13
CA GLY A 93 10.71 2.55 -2.63
C GLY A 93 10.77 2.28 -4.13
N THR A 94 11.67 1.39 -4.54
CA THR A 94 11.86 1.05 -5.95
C THR A 94 10.96 -0.07 -6.44
N LEU A 95 10.20 -0.72 -5.56
CA LEU A 95 9.33 -1.82 -5.96
C LEU A 95 8.14 -1.31 -6.76
N ASN A 96 7.87 -1.94 -7.90
CA ASN A 96 6.65 -1.67 -8.65
C ASN A 96 5.43 -2.20 -7.90
N PRO A 97 4.19 -1.84 -8.32
CA PRO A 97 2.99 -2.25 -7.58
C PRO A 97 2.85 -3.76 -7.40
N GLN A 98 3.19 -4.56 -8.41
CA GLN A 98 3.07 -6.02 -8.35
C GLN A 98 4.04 -6.61 -7.32
N LYS A 99 5.28 -6.15 -7.31
CA LYS A 99 6.29 -6.59 -6.33
C LYS A 99 5.97 -6.07 -4.93
N ALA A 100 5.49 -4.83 -4.83
CA ALA A 100 5.07 -4.25 -3.56
C ALA A 100 3.91 -5.05 -2.95
N ARG A 101 2.97 -5.52 -3.78
CA ARG A 101 1.87 -6.36 -3.32
C ARG A 101 2.38 -7.64 -2.67
N ILE A 102 3.32 -8.31 -3.31
CA ILE A 102 3.88 -9.57 -2.78
C ILE A 102 4.61 -9.33 -1.46
N LEU A 103 5.45 -8.29 -1.40
CA LEU A 103 6.16 -7.97 -0.17
C LEU A 103 5.17 -7.61 0.95
N LEU A 104 4.11 -6.87 0.65
CA LEU A 104 3.09 -6.54 1.65
C LEU A 104 2.37 -7.80 2.15
N GLN A 105 2.03 -8.74 1.27
CA GLN A 105 1.44 -10.01 1.69
C GLN A 105 2.34 -10.74 2.69
N LEU A 106 3.65 -10.79 2.41
CA LEU A 106 4.62 -11.42 3.30
C LEU A 106 4.76 -10.65 4.61
N ALA A 107 4.84 -9.32 4.56
CA ALA A 107 4.96 -8.50 5.75
C ALA A 107 3.75 -8.67 6.67
N LEU A 108 2.55 -8.74 6.12
CA LEU A 108 1.32 -8.90 6.89
C LEU A 108 1.21 -10.26 7.58
N THR A 109 2.03 -11.24 7.21
CA THR A 109 2.11 -12.50 7.97
C THR A 109 2.79 -12.32 9.32
N GLN A 110 3.52 -11.23 9.52
CA GLN A 110 4.31 -10.98 10.72
C GLN A 110 3.83 -9.77 11.53
N THR A 111 3.32 -8.74 10.87
CA THR A 111 2.94 -7.50 11.55
C THR A 111 1.86 -6.75 10.79
N LYS A 112 1.11 -5.91 11.51
CA LYS A 112 0.19 -4.92 10.93
C LYS A 112 0.67 -3.49 11.19
N ASP A 113 1.79 -3.33 11.89
CA ASP A 113 2.33 -2.03 12.23
C ASP A 113 3.00 -1.38 11.01
N ALA A 114 2.51 -0.21 10.63
CA ALA A 114 3.01 0.52 9.46
C ALA A 114 4.51 0.82 9.55
N LYS A 115 5.02 1.14 10.73
CA LYS A 115 6.45 1.42 10.92
C LYS A 115 7.31 0.18 10.67
N GLN A 116 6.87 -0.98 11.15
CA GLN A 116 7.59 -2.24 10.92
C GLN A 116 7.52 -2.63 9.44
N ILE A 117 6.36 -2.45 8.80
CA ILE A 117 6.22 -2.71 7.37
C ILE A 117 7.14 -1.77 6.57
N GLN A 118 7.21 -0.48 6.94
CA GLN A 118 8.11 0.46 6.27
C GLN A 118 9.56 0.01 6.37
N GLN A 119 9.99 -0.48 7.53
CA GLN A 119 11.33 -1.02 7.69
C GLN A 119 11.60 -2.20 6.76
N MET A 120 10.63 -3.08 6.58
CA MET A 120 10.75 -4.20 5.65
C MET A 120 10.88 -3.71 4.21
N PHE A 121 10.09 -2.72 3.82
CA PHE A 121 10.18 -2.12 2.48
C PHE A 121 11.50 -1.39 2.26
N ASN A 122 12.07 -0.79 3.29
CA ASN A 122 13.37 -0.13 3.19
C ASN A 122 14.52 -1.14 3.02
N GLN A 123 14.34 -2.35 3.55
CA GLN A 123 15.35 -3.42 3.46
C GLN A 123 15.30 -4.14 2.12
N TYR A 124 14.15 -4.36 1.57
CA TYR A 124 13.96 -5.10 0.32
C TYR A 124 13.63 -4.16 -0.82
#